data_32f4d68c6966f0bd1cdc8ba74fcbc54f
#
_entry.id   32f4d68c6966f0bd1cdc8ba74fcbc54f
#
_cell.length_a   1.000
_cell.length_b   1.000
_cell.length_c   1.000
_cell.angle_alpha   90.00
_cell.angle_beta   90.00
_cell.angle_gamma   90.00
#
_symmetry.space_group_name_H-M   'P 1'
#
loop_
_entity.id
_entity.type
_entity.pdbx_description
1 polymer ?
#
loop_
_entity_poly.entity_id
_entity_poly.type
_entity_poly.pdbx_seq_one_letter_code
_entity_poly.pdbx_strand_id
1 'polypeptide(L)'
;HITMGEGGAVYTNNGQLKLILESFRDWGRDCFCEPGQDNTCKKRFSYQLGQLPCGYDHKYTYSHVGYNLKISDMQASVAVAQMAQLPEFIARRKANFQRLFSGLSALSEFLLLPESEPQATVSWFGFALTLKHGNRADFIQHLEKHRIASRLVFGGNLIKQPYFENQSYRVIGELTVTDRVMNDSLWIGVFPGLSDEMIDYMIMTITSYFKA
;
A
#
# COMPACT_ATOMS: atom_id res chain seq x y z
N HIS A 1 -4.46 -1.03 -6.39
CA HIS A 1 -5.81 -1.08 -7.00
C HIS A 1 -6.24 -2.47 -7.42
N ILE A 2 -5.33 -3.39 -7.51
CA ILE A 2 -5.57 -4.80 -7.79
C ILE A 2 -5.20 -5.64 -6.57
N THR A 3 -5.72 -6.86 -6.50
CA THR A 3 -5.41 -7.80 -5.41
C THR A 3 -4.91 -9.12 -5.96
N MET A 4 -4.09 -9.81 -5.18
CA MET A 4 -3.68 -11.19 -5.42
C MET A 4 -3.71 -12.02 -4.11
N GLY A 5 -4.50 -11.58 -3.13
CA GLY A 5 -4.43 -12.01 -1.75
C GLY A 5 -3.38 -11.18 -1.02
N GLU A 6 -2.18 -11.71 -0.92
CA GLU A 6 -1.00 -10.98 -0.47
C GLU A 6 0.07 -11.02 -1.56
N GLY A 7 0.82 -9.94 -1.72
CA GLY A 7 1.93 -9.88 -2.67
C GLY A 7 2.30 -8.47 -3.07
N GLY A 8 3.31 -8.39 -3.90
CA GLY A 8 3.82 -7.15 -4.47
C GLY A 8 4.76 -7.45 -5.63
N ALA A 9 5.21 -6.42 -6.32
CA ALA A 9 6.14 -6.54 -7.41
C ALA A 9 7.28 -5.53 -7.28
N VAL A 10 8.51 -6.03 -7.41
CA VAL A 10 9.70 -5.21 -7.60
C VAL A 10 10.26 -5.54 -8.97
N TYR A 11 10.51 -4.54 -9.79
CA TYR A 11 11.02 -4.75 -11.14
C TYR A 11 12.15 -3.77 -11.45
N THR A 12 13.08 -4.23 -12.29
CA THR A 12 14.27 -3.46 -12.68
C THR A 12 14.73 -3.88 -14.08
N ASN A 13 15.34 -2.94 -14.79
CA ASN A 13 16.04 -3.20 -16.05
C ASN A 13 17.51 -3.61 -15.84
N ASN A 14 18.01 -3.60 -14.60
CA ASN A 14 19.37 -4.00 -14.28
C ASN A 14 19.40 -5.50 -13.93
N GLY A 15 20.05 -6.29 -14.80
CA GLY A 15 20.15 -7.76 -14.61
C GLY A 15 20.88 -8.18 -13.33
N GLN A 16 21.85 -7.41 -12.84
CA GLN A 16 22.53 -7.69 -11.58
C GLN A 16 21.62 -7.48 -10.38
N LEU A 17 20.85 -6.37 -10.38
CA LEU A 17 19.86 -6.12 -9.33
C LEU A 17 18.78 -7.18 -9.35
N LYS A 18 18.34 -7.67 -10.54
CA LYS A 18 17.37 -8.77 -10.63
C LYS A 18 17.87 -9.99 -9.86
N LEU A 19 19.10 -10.44 -10.09
CA LEU A 19 19.68 -11.60 -9.40
C LEU A 19 19.74 -11.42 -7.88
N ILE A 20 20.12 -10.22 -7.42
CA ILE A 20 20.17 -9.89 -6.00
C ILE A 20 18.77 -9.94 -5.38
N LEU A 21 17.77 -9.32 -6.02
CA LEU A 21 16.39 -9.31 -5.57
C LEU A 21 15.79 -10.72 -5.50
N GLU A 22 16.05 -11.54 -6.51
CA GLU A 22 15.59 -12.93 -6.54
C GLU A 22 16.25 -13.76 -5.44
N SER A 23 17.53 -13.53 -5.18
CA SER A 23 18.22 -14.17 -4.07
C SER A 23 17.62 -13.78 -2.71
N PHE A 24 17.41 -12.50 -2.46
CA PHE A 24 16.74 -12.03 -1.25
C PHE A 24 15.32 -12.59 -1.09
N ARG A 25 14.56 -12.68 -2.16
CA ARG A 25 13.23 -13.27 -2.18
C ARG A 25 13.24 -14.75 -1.80
N ASP A 26 14.28 -15.48 -2.18
CA ASP A 26 14.45 -16.93 -2.03
C ASP A 26 15.53 -17.28 -0.98
N TRP A 27 15.38 -16.80 0.24
CA TRP A 27 16.21 -17.06 1.45
C TRP A 27 17.67 -16.59 1.38
N GLY A 28 18.09 -15.81 0.41
CA GLY A 28 19.51 -15.46 0.19
C GLY A 28 20.28 -16.55 -0.56
N ARG A 29 19.58 -17.39 -1.31
CA ARG A 29 20.16 -18.49 -2.06
C ARG A 29 21.08 -17.99 -3.17
N ASP A 30 22.19 -18.69 -3.35
CA ASP A 30 23.19 -18.38 -4.38
C ASP A 30 22.80 -18.88 -5.78
N CYS A 31 21.96 -19.90 -5.88
CA CYS A 31 21.51 -20.46 -7.15
C CYS A 31 20.48 -19.58 -7.84
N PHE A 32 20.71 -19.26 -9.12
CA PHE A 32 19.85 -18.46 -9.98
C PHE A 32 19.18 -19.27 -11.11
N CYS A 33 19.19 -20.61 -11.03
CA CYS A 33 18.44 -21.44 -11.97
C CYS A 33 16.94 -21.18 -11.82
N GLU A 34 16.25 -21.08 -12.95
CA GLU A 34 14.79 -20.94 -12.97
C GLU A 34 14.11 -22.17 -12.35
N PRO A 35 12.89 -22.04 -11.80
CA PRO A 35 12.14 -23.16 -11.26
C PRO A 35 11.99 -24.30 -12.27
N GLY A 36 12.22 -25.54 -11.82
CA GLY A 36 12.15 -26.72 -12.67
C GLY A 36 13.39 -26.95 -13.56
N GLN A 37 14.37 -26.06 -13.49
CA GLN A 37 15.64 -26.23 -14.22
C GLN A 37 16.81 -26.39 -13.25
N ASP A 38 17.70 -27.33 -13.55
CA ASP A 38 18.89 -27.57 -12.75
C ASP A 38 20.16 -27.38 -13.60
N ASN A 39 21.22 -26.92 -12.92
CA ASN A 39 22.56 -26.82 -13.49
C ASN A 39 22.66 -26.02 -14.80
N THR A 40 21.81 -25.02 -15.02
CA THR A 40 21.86 -24.14 -16.20
C THR A 40 23.17 -23.35 -16.27
N CYS A 41 23.79 -23.07 -15.13
CA CYS A 41 25.11 -22.44 -15.02
C CYS A 41 26.26 -23.38 -15.41
N LYS A 42 26.05 -24.72 -15.50
CA LYS A 42 27.05 -25.77 -15.71
C LYS A 42 28.19 -25.78 -14.66
N LYS A 43 27.94 -25.21 -13.48
CA LYS A 43 28.91 -25.01 -12.39
C LYS A 43 28.39 -25.48 -11.04
N ARG A 44 27.37 -26.34 -11.01
CA ARG A 44 26.63 -26.73 -9.81
C ARG A 44 27.55 -27.18 -8.65
N PHE A 45 28.64 -27.88 -8.95
CA PHE A 45 29.56 -28.47 -7.97
C PHE A 45 30.98 -27.90 -8.04
N SER A 46 31.21 -26.81 -8.77
CA SER A 46 32.57 -26.32 -9.03
C SER A 46 32.91 -25.04 -8.25
N TYR A 47 32.03 -24.55 -7.41
CA TYR A 47 32.32 -23.42 -6.56
C TYR A 47 32.87 -23.82 -5.20
N GLN A 48 33.76 -23.00 -4.68
CA GLN A 48 34.19 -23.02 -3.28
C GLN A 48 33.61 -21.76 -2.62
N LEU A 49 32.57 -21.94 -1.80
CA LEU A 49 31.82 -20.83 -1.19
C LEU A 49 31.97 -20.88 0.33
N GLY A 50 32.56 -19.84 0.90
CA GLY A 50 32.81 -19.74 2.33
C GLY A 50 33.63 -20.94 2.85
N GLN A 51 33.17 -21.51 3.96
CA GLN A 51 33.79 -22.69 4.61
C GLN A 51 33.11 -24.01 4.22
N LEU A 52 32.24 -24.01 3.20
CA LEU A 52 31.58 -25.23 2.74
C LEU A 52 32.61 -26.22 2.11
N PRO A 53 32.33 -27.54 2.14
CA PRO A 53 33.20 -28.52 1.49
C PRO A 53 33.36 -28.23 0.00
N CYS A 54 34.54 -28.55 -0.53
CA CYS A 54 34.81 -28.44 -1.97
C CYS A 54 33.78 -29.26 -2.77
N GLY A 55 33.22 -28.69 -3.82
CA GLY A 55 32.18 -29.33 -4.62
C GLY A 55 30.80 -29.38 -3.96
N TYR A 56 30.57 -28.58 -2.92
CA TYR A 56 29.23 -28.45 -2.32
C TYR A 56 28.25 -27.89 -3.34
N ASP A 57 27.03 -28.42 -3.36
CA ASP A 57 26.01 -27.99 -4.30
C ASP A 57 25.59 -26.55 -4.03
N HIS A 58 25.93 -25.61 -4.92
CA HIS A 58 25.61 -24.21 -4.71
C HIS A 58 24.08 -23.90 -4.69
N LYS A 59 23.26 -24.85 -5.15
CA LYS A 59 21.79 -24.76 -4.98
C LYS A 59 21.36 -24.72 -3.52
N TYR A 60 22.17 -25.25 -2.61
CA TYR A 60 21.96 -25.27 -1.16
C TYR A 60 22.89 -24.31 -0.41
N THR A 61 23.52 -23.39 -1.13
CA THR A 61 24.34 -22.34 -0.54
C THR A 61 23.55 -21.07 -0.38
N TYR A 62 23.71 -20.42 0.76
CA TYR A 62 23.05 -19.15 1.09
C TYR A 62 24.13 -18.10 1.32
N SER A 63 24.27 -17.17 0.38
CA SER A 63 25.34 -16.17 0.39
C SER A 63 25.05 -15.01 1.35
N HIS A 64 23.79 -14.83 1.74
CA HIS A 64 23.34 -13.82 2.72
C HIS A 64 22.02 -14.26 3.36
N VAL A 65 21.59 -13.53 4.38
CA VAL A 65 20.26 -13.72 4.98
C VAL A 65 19.21 -13.13 4.07
N GLY A 66 18.25 -13.93 3.64
CA GLY A 66 17.14 -13.51 2.80
C GLY A 66 15.78 -13.85 3.41
N TYR A 67 14.73 -13.73 2.59
CA TYR A 67 13.35 -13.88 2.99
C TYR A 67 12.67 -15.03 2.24
N ASN A 68 11.53 -15.47 2.71
CA ASN A 68 10.62 -16.35 1.96
C ASN A 68 9.45 -15.52 1.42
N LEU A 69 9.65 -14.86 0.27
CA LEU A 69 8.70 -13.91 -0.30
C LEU A 69 8.18 -14.34 -1.69
N LYS A 70 8.42 -15.57 -2.09
CA LYS A 70 7.94 -16.07 -3.38
C LYS A 70 6.44 -16.33 -3.34
N ILE A 71 5.71 -15.70 -4.27
CA ILE A 71 4.28 -15.95 -4.44
C ILE A 71 4.04 -17.30 -5.12
N SER A 72 2.85 -17.85 -4.94
CA SER A 72 2.39 -19.04 -5.66
C SER A 72 1.80 -18.69 -7.03
N ASP A 73 1.73 -19.67 -7.94
CA ASP A 73 1.09 -19.51 -9.24
C ASP A 73 -0.41 -19.19 -9.11
N MET A 74 -1.06 -19.68 -8.04
CA MET A 74 -2.45 -19.33 -7.73
C MET A 74 -2.61 -17.83 -7.46
N GLN A 75 -1.74 -17.24 -6.68
CA GLN A 75 -1.74 -15.79 -6.42
C GLN A 75 -1.43 -15.01 -7.71
N ALA A 76 -0.45 -15.47 -8.48
CA ALA A 76 -0.11 -14.85 -9.76
C ALA A 76 -1.26 -14.88 -10.76
N SER A 77 -2.02 -15.99 -10.83
CA SER A 77 -3.20 -16.10 -11.72
C SER A 77 -4.30 -15.10 -11.37
N VAL A 78 -4.53 -14.87 -10.07
CA VAL A 78 -5.46 -13.83 -9.61
C VAL A 78 -4.97 -12.44 -10.06
N ALA A 79 -3.68 -12.15 -9.92
CA ALA A 79 -3.11 -10.88 -10.36
C ALA A 79 -3.27 -10.66 -11.87
N VAL A 80 -3.07 -11.70 -12.69
CA VAL A 80 -3.27 -11.63 -14.15
C VAL A 80 -4.72 -11.28 -14.49
N ALA A 81 -5.71 -11.92 -13.84
CA ALA A 81 -7.12 -11.62 -14.02
C ALA A 81 -7.47 -10.18 -13.60
N GLN A 82 -6.89 -9.70 -12.50
CA GLN A 82 -7.08 -8.33 -12.01
C GLN A 82 -6.46 -7.27 -12.94
N MET A 83 -5.33 -7.59 -13.58
CA MET A 83 -4.69 -6.68 -14.53
C MET A 83 -5.58 -6.36 -15.73
N ALA A 84 -6.38 -7.32 -16.20
CA ALA A 84 -7.33 -7.11 -17.29
C ALA A 84 -8.43 -6.09 -16.93
N GLN A 85 -8.79 -5.98 -15.66
CA GLN A 85 -9.82 -5.06 -15.15
C GLN A 85 -9.26 -3.71 -14.67
N LEU A 86 -7.94 -3.59 -14.56
CA LEU A 86 -7.29 -2.40 -13.97
C LEU A 86 -7.69 -1.07 -14.64
N PRO A 87 -7.81 -0.94 -15.97
CA PRO A 87 -8.24 0.30 -16.61
C PRO A 87 -9.65 0.75 -16.15
N GLU A 88 -10.58 -0.17 -16.02
CA GLU A 88 -11.93 0.10 -15.53
C GLU A 88 -11.92 0.51 -14.06
N PHE A 89 -11.16 -0.20 -13.22
CA PHE A 89 -11.01 0.16 -11.80
C PHE A 89 -10.44 1.57 -11.63
N ILE A 90 -9.46 1.96 -12.43
CA ILE A 90 -8.90 3.31 -12.41
C ILE A 90 -9.95 4.34 -12.80
N ALA A 91 -10.69 4.10 -13.89
CA ALA A 91 -11.72 5.01 -14.36
C ALA A 91 -12.82 5.21 -13.29
N ARG A 92 -13.30 4.11 -12.70
CA ARG A 92 -14.35 4.17 -11.68
C ARG A 92 -13.87 4.85 -10.39
N ARG A 93 -12.66 4.57 -9.93
CA ARG A 93 -12.07 5.28 -8.77
C ARG A 93 -11.97 6.77 -8.98
N LYS A 94 -11.55 7.21 -10.17
CA LYS A 94 -11.51 8.63 -10.53
C LYS A 94 -12.89 9.27 -10.51
N ALA A 95 -13.89 8.60 -11.08
CA ALA A 95 -15.27 9.09 -11.09
C ALA A 95 -15.84 9.22 -9.67
N ASN A 96 -15.67 8.19 -8.83
CA ASN A 96 -16.10 8.18 -7.43
C ASN A 96 -15.42 9.31 -6.63
N PHE A 97 -14.10 9.46 -6.80
CA PHE A 97 -13.36 10.54 -6.15
C PHE A 97 -13.88 11.91 -6.56
N GLN A 98 -14.05 12.15 -7.86
CA GLN A 98 -14.52 13.44 -8.37
C GLN A 98 -15.94 13.77 -7.88
N ARG A 99 -16.83 12.77 -7.79
CA ARG A 99 -18.19 12.95 -7.27
C ARG A 99 -18.16 13.33 -5.79
N LEU A 100 -17.36 12.64 -4.96
CA LEU A 100 -17.16 13.01 -3.56
C LEU A 100 -16.56 14.42 -3.43
N PHE A 101 -15.53 14.74 -4.20
CA PHE A 101 -14.88 16.04 -4.14
C PHE A 101 -15.87 17.16 -4.46
N SER A 102 -16.63 17.04 -5.54
CA SER A 102 -17.64 18.02 -5.94
C SER A 102 -18.76 18.14 -4.90
N GLY A 103 -19.25 17.02 -4.38
CA GLY A 103 -20.34 17.01 -3.40
C GLY A 103 -19.96 17.57 -2.02
N LEU A 104 -18.68 17.44 -1.64
CA LEU A 104 -18.17 17.90 -0.34
C LEU A 104 -17.47 19.26 -0.41
N SER A 105 -17.30 19.85 -1.58
CA SER A 105 -16.59 21.13 -1.76
C SER A 105 -17.20 22.28 -0.95
N ALA A 106 -18.51 22.29 -0.74
CA ALA A 106 -19.22 23.28 0.07
C ALA A 106 -18.90 23.17 1.59
N LEU A 107 -18.22 22.09 2.03
CA LEU A 107 -17.79 21.88 3.41
C LEU A 107 -16.36 22.33 3.66
N SER A 108 -15.79 23.15 2.79
CA SER A 108 -14.40 23.64 2.90
C SER A 108 -14.10 24.42 4.19
N GLU A 109 -15.11 24.95 4.87
CA GLU A 109 -14.96 25.55 6.20
C GLU A 109 -14.64 24.51 7.28
N PHE A 110 -15.21 23.32 7.17
CA PHE A 110 -15.09 22.24 8.16
C PHE A 110 -14.02 21.21 7.81
N LEU A 111 -13.80 20.98 6.52
CA LEU A 111 -12.94 19.92 6.01
C LEU A 111 -11.84 20.46 5.10
N LEU A 112 -10.65 19.92 5.27
CA LEU A 112 -9.60 19.96 4.25
C LEU A 112 -9.79 18.74 3.34
N LEU A 113 -10.06 18.97 2.07
CA LEU A 113 -10.21 17.94 1.05
C LEU A 113 -8.87 17.63 0.38
N PRO A 114 -8.71 16.41 -0.15
CA PRO A 114 -7.45 16.02 -0.79
C PRO A 114 -7.26 16.75 -2.13
N GLU A 115 -6.06 17.25 -2.34
CA GLU A 115 -5.62 17.88 -3.58
C GLU A 115 -4.48 17.07 -4.20
N SER A 116 -4.38 17.10 -5.52
CA SER A 116 -3.26 16.52 -6.25
C SER A 116 -2.40 17.62 -6.87
N GLU A 117 -1.12 17.32 -7.05
CA GLU A 117 -0.24 18.16 -7.85
C GLU A 117 -0.83 18.36 -9.27
N PRO A 118 -0.79 19.58 -9.83
CA PRO A 118 -1.44 19.89 -11.12
C PRO A 118 -1.00 19.00 -12.28
N GLN A 119 0.22 18.48 -12.23
CA GLN A 119 0.79 17.62 -13.27
C GLN A 119 0.52 16.13 -13.05
N ALA A 120 -0.07 15.75 -11.90
CA ALA A 120 -0.31 14.37 -11.56
C ALA A 120 -1.64 13.86 -12.11
N THR A 121 -1.60 12.66 -12.71
CA THR A 121 -2.81 11.91 -13.03
C THR A 121 -3.03 10.86 -11.94
N VAL A 122 -3.86 11.19 -10.97
CA VAL A 122 -4.03 10.37 -9.77
C VAL A 122 -5.24 9.44 -9.88
N SER A 123 -5.06 8.20 -9.48
CA SER A 123 -6.15 7.27 -9.15
C SER A 123 -6.07 7.00 -7.65
N TRP A 124 -6.89 7.68 -6.88
CA TRP A 124 -6.84 7.64 -5.43
C TRP A 124 -7.24 6.26 -4.87
N PHE A 125 -6.55 5.82 -3.84
CA PHE A 125 -6.90 4.60 -3.11
C PHE A 125 -8.10 4.83 -2.18
N GLY A 126 -8.16 5.99 -1.53
CA GLY A 126 -9.23 6.43 -0.66
C GLY A 126 -9.40 7.94 -0.74
N PHE A 127 -10.47 8.46 -0.19
CA PHE A 127 -10.76 9.89 -0.10
C PHE A 127 -10.40 10.37 1.31
N ALA A 128 -9.28 11.07 1.43
CA ALA A 128 -8.81 11.58 2.71
C ALA A 128 -9.62 12.83 3.13
N LEU A 129 -10.01 12.87 4.38
CA LEU A 129 -10.72 13.99 5.01
C LEU A 129 -9.91 14.40 6.24
N THR A 130 -9.59 15.68 6.37
CA THR A 130 -9.00 16.23 7.60
C THR A 130 -9.94 17.26 8.19
N LEU A 131 -10.36 17.06 9.42
CA LEU A 131 -11.20 18.01 10.13
C LEU A 131 -10.40 19.27 10.43
N LYS A 132 -10.99 20.44 10.17
CA LYS A 132 -10.43 21.73 10.59
C LYS A 132 -10.80 22.07 12.03
N HIS A 133 -11.97 21.60 12.46
CA HIS A 133 -12.52 21.79 13.80
C HIS A 133 -13.34 20.56 14.19
N GLY A 134 -13.55 20.37 15.49
CA GLY A 134 -14.37 19.30 16.02
C GLY A 134 -13.55 18.05 16.41
N ASN A 135 -14.25 16.95 16.66
CA ASN A 135 -13.67 15.71 17.13
C ASN A 135 -13.79 14.63 16.05
N ARG A 136 -12.66 14.11 15.60
CA ARG A 136 -12.62 13.03 14.60
C ARG A 136 -13.33 11.77 15.09
N ALA A 137 -13.24 11.42 16.38
CA ALA A 137 -13.90 10.21 16.90
C ALA A 137 -15.43 10.30 16.80
N ASP A 138 -16.00 11.46 17.10
CA ASP A 138 -17.44 11.68 16.97
C ASP A 138 -17.88 11.59 15.50
N PHE A 139 -17.08 12.16 14.61
CA PHE A 139 -17.36 12.07 13.17
C PHE A 139 -17.27 10.61 12.66
N ILE A 140 -16.28 9.84 13.09
CA ILE A 140 -16.18 8.41 12.76
C ILE A 140 -17.40 7.65 13.28
N GLN A 141 -17.84 7.88 14.52
CA GLN A 141 -19.02 7.23 15.09
C GLN A 141 -20.30 7.58 14.29
N HIS A 142 -20.41 8.83 13.83
CA HIS A 142 -21.52 9.22 12.96
C HIS A 142 -21.50 8.43 11.64
N LEU A 143 -20.34 8.31 10.99
CA LEU A 143 -20.19 7.53 9.75
C LEU A 143 -20.54 6.06 9.98
N GLU A 144 -20.01 5.44 11.02
CA GLU A 144 -20.26 4.04 11.37
C GLU A 144 -21.75 3.76 11.67
N LYS A 145 -22.41 4.65 12.39
CA LYS A 145 -23.87 4.59 12.64
C LYS A 145 -24.65 4.55 11.33
N HIS A 146 -24.16 5.21 10.30
CA HIS A 146 -24.75 5.23 8.97
C HIS A 146 -24.14 4.19 8.02
N ARG A 147 -23.40 3.19 8.55
CA ARG A 147 -22.76 2.09 7.79
C ARG A 147 -21.77 2.55 6.73
N ILE A 148 -21.14 3.69 6.95
CA ILE A 148 -20.04 4.19 6.13
C ILE A 148 -18.73 3.84 6.84
N ALA A 149 -18.00 2.89 6.29
CA ALA A 149 -16.71 2.48 6.84
C ALA A 149 -15.64 3.56 6.60
N SER A 150 -14.84 3.81 7.62
CA SER A 150 -13.69 4.71 7.53
C SER A 150 -12.42 4.03 8.05
N ARG A 151 -11.28 4.62 7.79
CA ARG A 151 -9.98 4.19 8.33
C ARG A 151 -9.16 5.41 8.72
N LEU A 152 -8.31 5.26 9.71
CA LEU A 152 -7.29 6.26 10.02
C LEU A 152 -6.23 6.29 8.91
N VAL A 153 -5.54 7.41 8.78
CA VAL A 153 -4.41 7.53 7.84
C VAL A 153 -3.23 6.75 8.40
N PHE A 154 -3.28 5.43 8.26
CA PHE A 154 -2.31 4.44 8.73
C PHE A 154 -1.93 4.63 10.21
N GLY A 155 -0.63 4.52 10.53
CA GLY A 155 -0.11 4.66 11.89
C GLY A 155 0.00 6.09 12.42
N GLY A 156 -0.34 7.08 11.60
CA GLY A 156 -0.17 8.49 11.99
C GLY A 156 1.29 8.85 12.27
N ASN A 157 1.56 9.47 13.40
CA ASN A 157 2.92 9.78 13.82
C ASN A 157 3.58 8.54 14.45
N LEU A 158 4.46 7.87 13.69
CA LEU A 158 5.07 6.60 14.09
C LEU A 158 5.90 6.69 15.36
N ILE A 159 6.56 7.82 15.65
CA ILE A 159 7.34 7.98 16.88
C ILE A 159 6.49 8.03 18.13
N LYS A 160 5.17 8.20 18.00
CA LYS A 160 4.20 8.14 19.10
C LYS A 160 3.59 6.74 19.28
N GLN A 161 3.93 5.79 18.42
CA GLN A 161 3.49 4.42 18.56
C GLN A 161 4.28 3.71 19.67
N PRO A 162 3.66 2.80 20.44
CA PRO A 162 4.30 2.14 21.59
C PRO A 162 5.63 1.47 21.27
N TYR A 163 5.79 0.91 20.07
CA TYR A 163 7.04 0.24 19.69
C TYR A 163 8.24 1.19 19.55
N PHE A 164 8.00 2.51 19.48
CA PHE A 164 9.07 3.51 19.42
C PHE A 164 9.59 3.96 20.79
N GLU A 165 8.92 3.63 21.91
CA GLU A 165 9.25 4.13 23.24
C GLU A 165 10.71 3.94 23.64
N ASN A 166 11.36 2.86 23.19
CA ASN A 166 12.74 2.53 23.53
C ASN A 166 13.67 2.50 22.29
N GLN A 167 13.27 3.13 21.20
CA GLN A 167 14.07 3.18 19.98
C GLN A 167 14.90 4.45 19.93
N SER A 168 16.14 4.34 19.43
CA SER A 168 16.97 5.51 19.15
C SER A 168 16.60 6.09 17.79
N TYR A 169 16.20 7.35 17.76
CA TYR A 169 15.85 8.05 16.50
C TYR A 169 16.20 9.54 16.60
N ARG A 170 16.18 10.20 15.46
CA ARG A 170 16.38 11.64 15.35
C ARG A 170 15.16 12.27 14.69
N VAL A 171 14.66 13.34 15.27
CA VAL A 171 13.61 14.19 14.68
C VAL A 171 14.27 15.41 14.04
N ILE A 172 13.85 15.76 12.83
CA ILE A 172 14.26 16.98 12.13
C ILE A 172 13.05 17.89 12.01
N GLY A 173 13.13 19.07 12.58
CA GLY A 173 12.03 20.03 12.63
C GLY A 173 10.90 19.60 13.55
N GLU A 174 9.76 20.27 13.42
CA GLU A 174 8.53 19.96 14.15
C GLU A 174 7.62 19.05 13.33
N LEU A 175 6.99 18.08 13.98
CA LEU A 175 6.08 17.13 13.34
C LEU A 175 4.60 17.56 13.44
N THR A 176 4.34 18.86 13.46
CA THR A 176 2.99 19.44 13.63
C THR A 176 1.99 18.97 12.58
N VAL A 177 2.41 18.90 11.31
CA VAL A 177 1.56 18.39 10.23
C VAL A 177 1.28 16.90 10.39
N THR A 178 2.30 16.12 10.74
CA THR A 178 2.17 14.68 11.03
C THR A 178 1.21 14.43 12.19
N ASP A 179 1.33 15.23 13.25
CA ASP A 179 0.42 15.16 14.40
C ASP A 179 -1.01 15.56 14.04
N ARG A 180 -1.19 16.57 13.21
CA ARG A 180 -2.50 16.95 12.68
C ARG A 180 -3.13 15.83 11.88
N VAL A 181 -2.38 15.22 10.97
CA VAL A 181 -2.87 14.05 10.21
C VAL A 181 -3.26 12.92 11.15
N MET A 182 -2.46 12.63 12.17
CA MET A 182 -2.75 11.59 13.14
C MET A 182 -4.03 11.87 13.93
N ASN A 183 -4.26 13.11 14.33
CA ASN A 183 -5.36 13.49 15.21
C ASN A 183 -6.67 13.75 14.46
N ASP A 184 -6.61 14.39 13.30
CA ASP A 184 -7.75 15.00 12.64
C ASP A 184 -8.13 14.36 11.31
N SER A 185 -7.29 13.44 10.78
CA SER A 185 -7.53 12.86 9.47
C SER A 185 -8.08 11.44 9.53
N LEU A 186 -8.90 11.12 8.55
CA LEU A 186 -9.41 9.79 8.24
C LEU A 186 -9.59 9.67 6.73
N TRP A 187 -9.89 8.51 6.24
CA TRP A 187 -10.26 8.30 4.85
C TRP A 187 -11.46 7.38 4.70
N ILE A 188 -12.23 7.61 3.65
CA ILE A 188 -13.36 6.79 3.21
C ILE A 188 -13.06 6.16 1.86
N GLY A 189 -13.83 5.15 1.49
CA GLY A 189 -13.59 4.39 0.27
C GLY A 189 -13.99 5.13 -1.01
N VAL A 190 -13.22 4.88 -2.08
CA VAL A 190 -13.56 5.23 -3.48
C VAL A 190 -13.51 4.00 -4.37
N PHE A 191 -13.70 2.85 -3.79
CA PHE A 191 -13.53 1.55 -4.42
C PHE A 191 -14.49 1.37 -5.63
N PRO A 192 -14.10 0.64 -6.69
CA PRO A 192 -14.86 0.57 -7.95
C PRO A 192 -16.29 0.03 -7.84
N GLY A 193 -16.56 -0.79 -6.83
CA GLY A 193 -17.89 -1.36 -6.60
C GLY A 193 -18.90 -0.42 -5.92
N LEU A 194 -18.50 0.81 -5.55
CA LEU A 194 -19.45 1.81 -5.05
C LEU A 194 -20.28 2.35 -6.20
N SER A 195 -21.62 2.28 -6.07
CA SER A 195 -22.53 2.91 -7.02
C SER A 195 -22.62 4.42 -6.81
N ASP A 196 -23.20 5.12 -7.78
CA ASP A 196 -23.39 6.56 -7.66
C ASP A 196 -24.33 6.93 -6.51
N GLU A 197 -25.36 6.11 -6.26
CA GLU A 197 -26.29 6.29 -5.14
C GLU A 197 -25.59 6.10 -3.78
N MET A 198 -24.65 5.14 -3.69
CA MET A 198 -23.83 4.97 -2.49
C MET A 198 -22.94 6.19 -2.22
N ILE A 199 -22.33 6.74 -3.27
CA ILE A 199 -21.52 7.96 -3.15
C ILE A 199 -22.39 9.15 -2.73
N ASP A 200 -23.58 9.30 -3.32
CA ASP A 200 -24.51 10.37 -2.94
C ASP A 200 -24.98 10.24 -1.49
N TYR A 201 -25.24 9.01 -1.03
CA TYR A 201 -25.55 8.73 0.36
C TYR A 201 -24.39 9.14 1.29
N MET A 202 -23.16 8.84 0.93
CA MET A 202 -21.99 9.27 1.69
C MET A 202 -21.90 10.80 1.77
N ILE A 203 -22.09 11.50 0.65
CA ILE A 203 -22.10 12.98 0.60
C ILE A 203 -23.18 13.56 1.51
N MET A 204 -24.40 13.04 1.41
CA MET A 204 -25.53 13.48 2.23
C MET A 204 -25.24 13.26 3.72
N THR A 205 -24.76 12.08 4.10
CA THR A 205 -24.45 11.74 5.49
C THR A 205 -23.35 12.61 6.07
N ILE A 206 -22.27 12.84 5.33
CA ILE A 206 -21.17 13.71 5.75
C ILE A 206 -21.69 15.15 5.90
N THR A 207 -22.49 15.62 4.95
CA THR A 207 -23.05 16.98 4.98
C THR A 207 -23.97 17.18 6.17
N SER A 208 -24.79 16.20 6.53
CA SER A 208 -25.70 16.29 7.67
C SER A 208 -24.96 16.42 9.02
N TYR A 209 -23.76 15.84 9.15
CA TYR A 209 -22.96 15.97 10.38
C TYR A 209 -22.51 17.41 10.64
N PHE A 210 -22.14 18.14 9.60
CA PHE A 210 -21.61 19.52 9.74
C PHE A 210 -22.68 20.62 9.67
N LYS A 211 -23.89 20.27 9.26
CA LYS A 211 -25.01 21.24 9.15
C LYS A 211 -26.11 21.05 10.21
N ALA A 212 -25.91 20.08 11.11
CA ALA A 212 -26.74 19.88 12.27
C ALA A 212 -26.30 20.81 13.39
#